data_394e998e6642d3a4aa7d96522f409271
#
_entry.id   394e998e6642d3a4aa7d96522f409271
#
_cell.length_a   1.000
_cell.length_b   1.000
_cell.length_c   1.000
_cell.angle_alpha   90.00
_cell.angle_beta   90.00
_cell.angle_gamma   90.00
#
_symmetry.space_group_name_H-M   'P 1'
#
loop_
_entity.id
_entity.type
_entity.pdbx_description
1 polymer ?
#
loop_
_entity_poly.entity_id
_entity_poly.type
_entity_poly.pdbx_seq_one_letter_code
_entity_poly.pdbx_strand_id
1 'polypeptide(L)'
;MSVEILIVDDNSDIRNILNELLLDAGYKTRIAANYNQALSEIDKKIPDVAILDVKLDKGDNDGIELLSHIKSKNKDVPVIIITGHANVEMAVSSLKHGAFEFIEKPFDTTRLLNFVKRAVENLSLKSQNKEYESKLFYSYELIGDSKNISTIREQIDKISLTESRVLINGPSGSGKELIARKIHKKSKR
;
A
#
# COMPACT_ATOMS: atom_id res chain seq x y z
N MET A 1 -12.07 9.46 7.44
CA MET A 1 -12.22 8.01 7.68
C MET A 1 -11.41 7.64 8.92
N SER A 2 -11.93 6.80 9.82
CA SER A 2 -11.16 6.35 10.98
C SER A 2 -10.22 5.22 10.52
N VAL A 3 -8.92 5.39 10.76
CA VAL A 3 -7.88 4.40 10.44
C VAL A 3 -8.03 3.18 11.34
N GLU A 4 -7.98 1.98 10.76
CA GLU A 4 -8.11 0.71 11.44
C GLU A 4 -6.76 -0.03 11.46
N ILE A 5 -6.28 -0.36 12.66
CA ILE A 5 -4.97 -0.99 12.90
C ILE A 5 -5.18 -2.42 13.37
N LEU A 6 -4.54 -3.38 12.70
CA LEU A 6 -4.47 -4.77 13.14
C LEU A 6 -3.26 -4.96 14.05
N ILE A 7 -3.47 -5.48 15.25
CA ILE A 7 -2.44 -5.82 16.23
C ILE A 7 -2.36 -7.34 16.34
N VAL A 8 -1.18 -7.89 16.11
CA VAL A 8 -0.92 -9.33 16.22
C VAL A 8 0.27 -9.57 17.14
N ASP A 9 0.03 -10.22 18.25
CA ASP A 9 1.04 -10.57 19.25
C ASP A 9 0.49 -11.77 20.07
N ASP A 10 1.28 -12.75 20.44
CA ASP A 10 0.84 -13.89 21.24
C ASP A 10 0.72 -13.53 22.73
N ASN A 11 1.42 -12.49 23.18
CA ASN A 11 1.37 -11.98 24.54
C ASN A 11 0.13 -11.09 24.75
N SER A 12 -0.77 -11.50 25.65
CA SER A 12 -2.01 -10.76 25.98
C SER A 12 -1.74 -9.35 26.53
N ASP A 13 -0.69 -9.20 27.34
CA ASP A 13 -0.43 -7.92 28.01
C ASP A 13 0.05 -6.89 27.00
N ILE A 14 0.91 -7.32 26.06
CA ILE A 14 1.37 -6.46 24.96
C ILE A 14 0.20 -6.07 24.06
N ARG A 15 -0.67 -7.04 23.70
CA ARG A 15 -1.87 -6.73 22.89
C ARG A 15 -2.76 -5.71 23.58
N ASN A 16 -3.00 -5.85 24.89
CA ASN A 16 -3.84 -4.94 25.65
C ASN A 16 -3.22 -3.54 25.71
N ILE A 17 -1.93 -3.43 26.05
CA ILE A 17 -1.20 -2.16 26.08
C ILE A 17 -1.27 -1.46 24.72
N LEU A 18 -0.99 -2.18 23.63
CA LEU A 18 -1.05 -1.63 22.27
C LEU A 18 -2.47 -1.20 21.91
N ASN A 19 -3.47 -2.00 22.27
CA ASN A 19 -4.86 -1.73 22.00
C ASN A 19 -5.33 -0.44 22.69
N GLU A 20 -5.10 -0.31 24.00
CA GLU A 20 -5.45 0.87 24.78
C GLU A 20 -4.72 2.12 24.24
N LEU A 21 -3.41 2.02 24.01
CA LEU A 21 -2.60 3.11 23.48
C LEU A 21 -3.12 3.65 22.13
N LEU A 22 -3.52 2.75 21.25
CA LEU A 22 -3.99 3.14 19.91
C LEU A 22 -5.44 3.64 19.93
N LEU A 23 -6.29 3.09 20.79
CA LEU A 23 -7.64 3.61 21.02
C LEU A 23 -7.61 5.03 21.59
N ASP A 24 -6.74 5.28 22.57
CA ASP A 24 -6.55 6.61 23.17
C ASP A 24 -6.01 7.63 22.14
N ALA A 25 -5.21 7.15 21.19
CA ALA A 25 -4.75 7.95 20.06
C ALA A 25 -5.82 8.19 18.95
N GLY A 26 -7.03 7.64 19.12
CA GLY A 26 -8.18 7.84 18.22
C GLY A 26 -8.24 6.88 17.02
N TYR A 27 -7.45 5.80 17.02
CA TYR A 27 -7.49 4.77 16.00
C TYR A 27 -8.54 3.70 16.33
N LYS A 28 -9.02 2.98 15.33
CA LYS A 28 -9.76 1.72 15.53
C LYS A 28 -8.77 0.57 15.52
N THR A 29 -9.02 -0.43 16.34
CA THR A 29 -8.15 -1.58 16.47
C THR A 29 -8.90 -2.90 16.23
N ARG A 30 -8.18 -3.85 15.64
CA ARG A 30 -8.51 -5.28 15.66
C ARG A 30 -7.32 -6.02 16.23
N ILE A 31 -7.59 -7.06 17.01
CA ILE A 31 -6.54 -7.83 17.68
C ILE A 31 -6.60 -9.30 17.23
N ALA A 32 -5.42 -9.91 17.11
CA ALA A 32 -5.28 -11.34 16.89
C ALA A 32 -4.18 -11.90 17.81
N ALA A 33 -4.42 -13.04 18.42
CA ALA A 33 -3.54 -13.65 19.39
C ALA A 33 -2.58 -14.70 18.79
N ASN A 34 -2.80 -15.08 17.54
CA ASN A 34 -2.03 -16.12 16.87
C ASN A 34 -2.08 -15.96 15.35
N TYR A 35 -1.25 -16.74 14.67
CA TYR A 35 -1.12 -16.71 13.21
C TYR A 35 -2.47 -16.92 12.48
N ASN A 36 -3.25 -17.93 12.88
CA ASN A 36 -4.48 -18.28 12.19
C ASN A 36 -5.57 -17.22 12.36
N GLN A 37 -5.68 -16.63 13.56
CA GLN A 37 -6.58 -15.50 13.80
C GLN A 37 -6.17 -14.28 12.97
N ALA A 38 -4.88 -13.96 12.94
CA ALA A 38 -4.35 -12.86 12.14
C ALA A 38 -4.68 -13.05 10.65
N LEU A 39 -4.45 -14.25 10.12
CA LEU A 39 -4.76 -14.57 8.72
C LEU A 39 -6.25 -14.40 8.43
N SER A 40 -7.11 -14.92 9.32
CA SER A 40 -8.58 -14.76 9.20
C SER A 40 -9.01 -13.29 9.22
N GLU A 41 -8.42 -12.47 10.09
CA GLU A 41 -8.72 -11.03 10.17
C GLU A 41 -8.25 -10.26 8.93
N ILE A 42 -7.09 -10.61 8.38
CA ILE A 42 -6.55 -10.02 7.14
C ILE A 42 -7.43 -10.41 5.94
N ASP A 43 -7.90 -11.66 5.89
CA ASP A 43 -8.73 -12.16 4.80
C ASP A 43 -10.14 -11.59 4.81
N LYS A 44 -10.73 -11.36 6.00
CA LYS A 44 -12.01 -10.67 6.14
C LYS A 44 -11.93 -9.23 5.64
N LYS A 45 -10.90 -8.52 6.05
CA LYS A 45 -10.68 -7.11 5.68
C LYS A 45 -9.21 -6.73 5.83
N ILE A 46 -8.61 -6.22 4.77
CA ILE A 46 -7.25 -5.71 4.80
C ILE A 46 -7.19 -4.50 5.75
N PRO A 47 -6.28 -4.47 6.75
CA PRO A 47 -6.13 -3.34 7.66
C PRO A 47 -5.51 -2.12 6.95
N ASP A 48 -5.73 -0.94 7.51
CA ASP A 48 -5.05 0.29 7.05
C ASP A 48 -3.58 0.30 7.48
N VAL A 49 -3.29 -0.20 8.69
CA VAL A 49 -1.93 -0.40 9.24
C VAL A 49 -1.92 -1.74 9.98
N ALA A 50 -0.79 -2.45 9.96
CA ALA A 50 -0.62 -3.64 10.78
C ALA A 50 0.61 -3.51 11.70
N ILE A 51 0.47 -4.03 12.92
CA ILE A 51 1.54 -4.19 13.90
C ILE A 51 1.62 -5.69 14.18
N LEU A 52 2.76 -6.31 13.84
CA LEU A 52 2.91 -7.76 13.89
C LEU A 52 4.12 -8.14 14.75
N ASP A 53 3.92 -9.04 15.71
CA ASP A 53 5.06 -9.74 16.32
C ASP A 53 5.66 -10.72 15.30
N VAL A 54 6.97 -10.84 15.31
CA VAL A 54 7.69 -11.78 14.44
C VAL A 54 7.37 -13.21 14.83
N LYS A 55 7.42 -13.50 16.13
CA LYS A 55 7.25 -14.85 16.67
C LYS A 55 5.85 -15.00 17.26
N LEU A 56 5.09 -15.92 16.68
CA LEU A 56 3.78 -16.31 17.16
C LEU A 56 3.78 -17.81 17.49
N ASP A 57 2.61 -18.40 17.55
CA ASP A 57 2.37 -19.79 17.97
C ASP A 57 2.79 -20.85 16.95
N LYS A 58 2.95 -20.52 15.67
CA LYS A 58 3.24 -21.47 14.59
C LYS A 58 4.75 -21.63 14.34
N GLY A 59 5.51 -20.56 14.44
CA GLY A 59 6.95 -20.58 14.17
C GLY A 59 7.67 -19.26 14.41
N ASP A 60 9.00 -19.30 14.17
CA ASP A 60 9.89 -18.18 14.47
C ASP A 60 9.79 -16.99 13.49
N ASN A 61 9.08 -17.15 12.36
CA ASN A 61 8.96 -16.12 11.30
C ASN A 61 7.51 -15.83 10.91
N ASP A 62 6.55 -16.18 11.74
CA ASP A 62 5.11 -16.02 11.46
C ASP A 62 4.73 -14.61 11.06
N GLY A 63 5.27 -13.60 11.75
CA GLY A 63 5.03 -12.20 11.43
C GLY A 63 5.56 -11.78 10.06
N ILE A 64 6.65 -12.41 9.59
CA ILE A 64 7.19 -12.14 8.24
C ILE A 64 6.32 -12.81 7.17
N GLU A 65 5.76 -13.99 7.44
CA GLU A 65 4.80 -14.63 6.56
C GLU A 65 3.52 -13.78 6.44
N LEU A 66 2.98 -13.29 7.58
CA LEU A 66 1.83 -12.38 7.60
C LEU A 66 2.11 -11.06 6.88
N LEU A 67 3.30 -10.48 7.06
CA LEU A 67 3.76 -9.31 6.30
C LEU A 67 3.69 -9.59 4.79
N SER A 68 4.27 -10.70 4.35
CA SER A 68 4.26 -11.10 2.94
C SER A 68 2.85 -11.32 2.42
N HIS A 69 1.96 -11.91 3.22
CA HIS A 69 0.55 -12.10 2.89
C HIS A 69 -0.19 -10.76 2.73
N ILE A 70 -0.03 -9.82 3.66
CA ILE A 70 -0.60 -8.46 3.56
C ILE A 70 -0.09 -7.77 2.29
N LYS A 71 1.22 -7.82 2.03
CA LYS A 71 1.84 -7.16 0.87
C LYS A 71 1.42 -7.77 -0.47
N SER A 72 1.10 -9.06 -0.51
CA SER A 72 0.56 -9.71 -1.70
C SER A 72 -0.86 -9.20 -2.05
N LYS A 73 -1.67 -8.88 -1.04
CA LYS A 73 -3.02 -8.33 -1.20
C LYS A 73 -3.03 -6.83 -1.47
N ASN A 74 -2.22 -6.08 -0.72
CA ASN A 74 -2.07 -4.64 -0.90
C ASN A 74 -0.66 -4.20 -0.48
N LYS A 75 0.16 -3.83 -1.46
CA LYS A 75 1.55 -3.39 -1.26
C LYS A 75 1.68 -2.08 -0.47
N ASP A 76 0.62 -1.29 -0.43
CA ASP A 76 0.64 0.04 0.19
C ASP A 76 0.37 0.04 1.68
N VAL A 77 -0.17 -1.05 2.24
CA VAL A 77 -0.40 -1.17 3.69
C VAL A 77 0.92 -1.09 4.44
N PRO A 78 1.13 -0.10 5.31
CA PRO A 78 2.31 -0.06 6.16
C PRO A 78 2.20 -1.14 7.24
N VAL A 79 3.28 -1.89 7.39
CA VAL A 79 3.40 -2.96 8.40
C VAL A 79 4.57 -2.64 9.30
N ILE A 80 4.32 -2.54 10.60
CA ILE A 80 5.32 -2.36 11.65
C ILE A 80 5.57 -3.73 12.27
N ILE A 81 6.82 -4.15 12.28
CA ILE A 81 7.25 -5.40 12.91
C ILE A 81 7.76 -5.11 14.31
N ILE A 82 7.30 -5.88 15.30
CA ILE A 82 7.77 -5.83 16.68
C ILE A 82 8.36 -7.20 17.03
N THR A 83 9.47 -7.25 17.78
CA THR A 83 10.07 -8.52 18.21
C THR A 83 10.84 -8.40 19.51
N GLY A 84 10.83 -9.46 20.31
CA GLY A 84 11.66 -9.58 21.52
C GLY A 84 13.09 -10.05 21.27
N HIS A 85 13.39 -10.52 20.07
CA HIS A 85 14.72 -11.02 19.69
C HIS A 85 15.17 -10.37 18.39
N ALA A 86 15.59 -9.10 18.49
CA ALA A 86 16.10 -8.38 17.35
C ALA A 86 17.56 -8.79 17.08
N ASN A 87 17.81 -9.25 15.85
CA ASN A 87 19.14 -9.21 15.28
C ASN A 87 19.14 -8.37 14.01
N VAL A 88 20.30 -7.86 13.63
CA VAL A 88 20.44 -6.99 12.45
C VAL A 88 19.93 -7.68 11.18
N GLU A 89 20.13 -8.99 11.05
CA GLU A 89 19.71 -9.77 9.90
C GLU A 89 18.18 -9.82 9.77
N MET A 90 17.46 -10.01 10.88
CA MET A 90 15.99 -10.04 10.93
C MET A 90 15.40 -8.68 10.62
N ALA A 91 15.98 -7.59 11.16
CA ALA A 91 15.55 -6.23 10.84
C ALA A 91 15.73 -5.93 9.34
N VAL A 92 16.91 -6.21 8.79
CA VAL A 92 17.20 -6.02 7.36
C VAL A 92 16.29 -6.89 6.49
N SER A 93 16.05 -8.15 6.88
CA SER A 93 15.13 -9.05 6.17
C SER A 93 13.71 -8.50 6.15
N SER A 94 13.20 -8.07 7.30
CA SER A 94 11.84 -7.51 7.40
C SER A 94 11.65 -6.28 6.48
N LEU A 95 12.62 -5.37 6.48
CA LEU A 95 12.60 -4.20 5.60
C LEU A 95 12.67 -4.58 4.12
N LYS A 96 13.48 -5.59 3.75
CA LYS A 96 13.53 -6.12 2.37
C LYS A 96 12.19 -6.74 1.94
N HIS A 97 11.43 -7.35 2.85
CA HIS A 97 10.08 -7.86 2.60
C HIS A 97 9.01 -6.76 2.61
N GLY A 98 9.41 -5.50 2.77
CA GLY A 98 8.53 -4.34 2.65
C GLY A 98 7.88 -3.92 3.98
N ALA A 99 8.42 -4.29 5.12
CA ALA A 99 8.02 -3.69 6.39
C ALA A 99 8.24 -2.18 6.33
N PHE A 100 7.34 -1.42 6.95
CA PHE A 100 7.45 0.03 7.06
C PHE A 100 8.46 0.41 8.12
N GLU A 101 8.48 -0.32 9.24
CA GLU A 101 9.40 -0.11 10.36
C GLU A 101 9.58 -1.41 11.14
N PHE A 102 10.65 -1.44 11.94
CA PHE A 102 11.02 -2.55 12.82
C PHE A 102 11.32 -2.01 14.22
N ILE A 103 10.77 -2.65 15.26
CA ILE A 103 10.87 -2.22 16.65
C ILE A 103 11.25 -3.41 17.53
N GLU A 104 12.25 -3.23 18.38
CA GLU A 104 12.64 -4.21 19.37
C GLU A 104 11.88 -4.02 20.68
N LYS A 105 11.46 -5.13 21.32
CA LYS A 105 10.92 -5.16 22.68
C LYS A 105 12.07 -5.20 23.71
N PRO A 106 12.02 -4.45 24.81
CA PRO A 106 10.97 -3.52 25.20
C PRO A 106 11.04 -2.20 24.43
N PHE A 107 9.89 -1.65 24.07
CA PHE A 107 9.79 -0.43 23.27
C PHE A 107 9.15 0.73 24.05
N ASP A 108 9.55 1.94 23.72
CA ASP A 108 8.91 3.16 24.17
C ASP A 108 7.60 3.40 23.43
N THR A 109 6.51 3.62 24.17
CA THR A 109 5.16 3.85 23.61
C THR A 109 5.08 5.11 22.77
N THR A 110 5.82 6.17 23.12
CA THR A 110 5.90 7.40 22.34
C THR A 110 6.57 7.17 20.99
N ARG A 111 7.63 6.36 20.97
CA ARG A 111 8.33 5.96 19.74
C ARG A 111 7.41 5.16 18.84
N LEU A 112 6.68 4.19 19.39
CA LEU A 112 5.70 3.40 18.63
C LEU A 112 4.62 4.28 18.00
N LEU A 113 4.01 5.17 18.79
CA LEU A 113 2.99 6.10 18.29
C LEU A 113 3.53 7.00 17.17
N ASN A 114 4.77 7.44 17.24
CA ASN A 114 5.38 8.22 16.17
C ASN A 114 5.53 7.41 14.88
N PHE A 115 5.88 6.13 14.96
CA PHE A 115 5.92 5.26 13.79
C PHE A 115 4.53 5.00 13.21
N VAL A 116 3.52 4.79 14.07
CA VAL A 116 2.12 4.65 13.63
C VAL A 116 1.63 5.92 12.93
N LYS A 117 1.90 7.11 13.48
CA LYS A 117 1.55 8.39 12.83
C LYS A 117 2.18 8.51 11.45
N ARG A 118 3.49 8.25 11.33
CA ARG A 118 4.21 8.26 10.04
C ARG A 118 3.64 7.24 9.05
N ALA A 119 3.24 6.06 9.53
CA ALA A 119 2.60 5.04 8.71
C ALA A 119 1.25 5.52 8.15
N VAL A 120 0.43 6.14 8.99
CA VAL A 120 -0.87 6.71 8.59
C VAL A 120 -0.71 7.88 7.62
N GLU A 121 0.24 8.78 7.87
CA GLU A 121 0.57 9.88 6.96
C GLU A 121 1.02 9.36 5.59
N ASN A 122 1.88 8.34 5.55
CA ASN A 122 2.33 7.71 4.30
C ASN A 122 1.16 7.12 3.51
N LEU A 123 0.23 6.45 4.20
CA LEU A 123 -0.99 5.91 3.60
C LEU A 123 -1.86 7.03 2.99
N SER A 124 -2.05 8.12 3.72
CA SER A 124 -2.82 9.29 3.27
C SER A 124 -2.20 9.94 2.02
N LEU A 125 -0.88 10.17 2.03
CA LEU A 125 -0.16 10.73 0.87
C LEU A 125 -0.26 9.83 -0.37
N LYS A 126 -0.12 8.51 -0.19
CA LYS A 126 -0.28 7.56 -1.30
C LYS A 126 -1.70 7.55 -1.85
N SER A 127 -2.71 7.64 -0.99
CA SER A 127 -4.12 7.72 -1.40
C SER A 127 -4.39 8.99 -2.20
N GLN A 128 -3.90 10.14 -1.72
CA GLN A 128 -4.01 11.42 -2.43
C GLN A 128 -3.31 11.38 -3.80
N ASN A 129 -2.10 10.84 -3.88
CA ASN A 129 -1.40 10.69 -5.15
C ASN A 129 -2.19 9.84 -6.15
N LYS A 130 -2.74 8.70 -5.72
CA LYS A 130 -3.61 7.87 -6.55
C LYS A 130 -4.87 8.63 -7.01
N GLU A 131 -5.46 9.43 -6.14
CA GLU A 131 -6.61 10.24 -6.48
C GLU A 131 -6.25 11.36 -7.49
N TYR A 132 -5.12 12.03 -7.32
CA TYR A 132 -4.61 13.00 -8.30
C TYR A 132 -4.28 12.33 -9.64
N GLU A 133 -3.62 11.19 -9.63
CA GLU A 133 -3.36 10.40 -10.83
C GLU A 133 -4.66 9.99 -11.53
N SER A 134 -5.67 9.55 -10.77
CA SER A 134 -6.96 9.17 -11.34
C SER A 134 -7.71 10.38 -11.92
N LYS A 135 -7.72 11.53 -11.23
CA LYS A 135 -8.34 12.77 -11.73
C LYS A 135 -7.65 13.27 -13.00
N LEU A 136 -6.32 13.23 -13.04
CA LEU A 136 -5.57 13.51 -14.26
C LEU A 136 -5.92 12.52 -15.36
N PHE A 137 -6.18 11.26 -15.00
CA PHE A 137 -6.55 10.23 -15.96
C PHE A 137 -7.89 10.46 -16.62
N TYR A 138 -8.93 10.80 -15.83
CA TYR A 138 -10.27 11.13 -16.37
C TYR A 138 -10.25 12.39 -17.24
N SER A 139 -9.36 13.36 -16.97
CA SER A 139 -9.22 14.55 -17.79
C SER A 139 -8.62 14.29 -19.18
N TYR A 140 -8.07 13.09 -19.42
CA TYR A 140 -7.42 12.69 -20.67
C TYR A 140 -8.18 11.61 -21.46
N GLU A 141 -9.46 11.36 -21.17
CA GLU A 141 -10.26 10.47 -22.01
C GLU A 141 -10.62 11.10 -23.35
N LEU A 142 -10.37 10.36 -24.44
CA LEU A 142 -10.88 10.70 -25.76
C LEU A 142 -12.41 10.45 -25.76
N ILE A 143 -13.17 11.53 -25.52
CA ILE A 143 -14.63 11.48 -25.49
C ILE A 143 -15.17 11.66 -26.90
N GLY A 144 -16.11 10.82 -27.30
CA GLY A 144 -16.82 10.91 -28.58
C GLY A 144 -16.88 9.56 -29.30
N ASP A 145 -17.96 9.39 -30.08
CA ASP A 145 -18.27 8.17 -30.83
C ASP A 145 -18.22 8.37 -32.35
N SER A 146 -17.62 9.50 -32.79
CA SER A 146 -17.46 9.75 -34.23
C SER A 146 -16.47 8.75 -34.85
N LYS A 147 -16.67 8.43 -36.13
CA LYS A 147 -15.78 7.54 -36.88
C LYS A 147 -14.31 7.97 -36.81
N ASN A 148 -14.06 9.26 -36.79
CA ASN A 148 -12.69 9.82 -36.67
C ASN A 148 -12.07 9.50 -35.30
N ILE A 149 -12.81 9.62 -34.21
CA ILE A 149 -12.35 9.30 -32.86
C ILE A 149 -12.08 7.78 -32.72
N SER A 150 -12.93 6.94 -33.29
CA SER A 150 -12.70 5.48 -33.33
C SER A 150 -11.41 5.12 -34.07
N THR A 151 -11.18 5.75 -35.24
CA THR A 151 -9.95 5.54 -36.01
C THR A 151 -8.70 5.99 -35.22
N ILE A 152 -8.78 7.13 -34.52
CA ILE A 152 -7.68 7.61 -33.68
C ILE A 152 -7.41 6.63 -32.51
N ARG A 153 -8.44 6.09 -31.88
CA ARG A 153 -8.28 5.09 -30.81
C ARG A 153 -7.55 3.84 -31.32
N GLU A 154 -7.96 3.30 -32.47
CA GLU A 154 -7.28 2.13 -33.08
C GLU A 154 -5.83 2.43 -33.45
N GLN A 155 -5.54 3.63 -33.96
CA GLN A 155 -4.17 4.05 -34.25
C GLN A 155 -3.31 4.15 -32.98
N ILE A 156 -3.84 4.72 -31.90
CA ILE A 156 -3.16 4.78 -30.60
C ILE A 156 -2.82 3.37 -30.12
N ASP A 157 -3.77 2.42 -30.22
CA ASP A 157 -3.56 1.05 -29.78
C ASP A 157 -2.46 0.35 -30.57
N LYS A 158 -2.43 0.52 -31.89
CA LYS A 158 -1.39 -0.03 -32.76
C LYS A 158 0.00 0.60 -32.49
N ILE A 159 0.06 1.92 -32.40
CA ILE A 159 1.31 2.68 -32.26
C ILE A 159 1.94 2.43 -30.88
N SER A 160 1.14 2.34 -29.84
CA SER A 160 1.65 2.14 -28.47
C SER A 160 2.39 0.82 -28.25
N LEU A 161 2.19 -0.14 -29.15
CA LEU A 161 2.90 -1.44 -29.14
C LEU A 161 4.25 -1.39 -29.87
N THR A 162 4.56 -0.28 -30.55
CA THR A 162 5.77 -0.13 -31.36
C THR A 162 6.77 0.80 -30.67
N GLU A 163 8.06 0.68 -31.05
CA GLU A 163 9.12 1.60 -30.61
C GLU A 163 9.31 2.81 -31.55
N SER A 164 8.39 3.01 -32.48
CA SER A 164 8.48 4.02 -33.53
C SER A 164 8.35 5.43 -32.99
N ARG A 165 8.98 6.38 -33.66
CA ARG A 165 8.74 7.82 -33.43
C ARG A 165 7.38 8.20 -33.99
N VAL A 166 6.60 8.95 -33.23
CA VAL A 166 5.24 9.36 -33.59
C VAL A 166 5.20 10.87 -33.77
N LEU A 167 4.72 11.34 -34.93
CA LEU A 167 4.42 12.72 -35.19
C LEU A 167 2.90 12.93 -35.11
N ILE A 168 2.44 13.79 -34.20
CA ILE A 168 1.03 14.13 -34.06
C ILE A 168 0.82 15.53 -34.63
N ASN A 169 0.04 15.63 -35.71
CA ASN A 169 -0.26 16.88 -36.38
C ASN A 169 -1.73 17.26 -36.26
N GLY A 170 -2.03 18.56 -36.23
CA GLY A 170 -3.39 19.11 -36.13
C GLY A 170 -3.41 20.55 -35.67
N PRO A 171 -4.55 21.26 -35.78
CA PRO A 171 -4.70 22.63 -35.34
C PRO A 171 -4.50 22.85 -33.86
N SER A 172 -4.28 24.06 -33.40
CA SER A 172 -4.18 24.37 -31.97
C SER A 172 -5.51 24.02 -31.28
N GLY A 173 -5.41 23.45 -30.06
CA GLY A 173 -6.61 23.03 -29.29
C GLY A 173 -7.25 21.70 -29.72
N SER A 174 -6.75 21.00 -30.75
CA SER A 174 -7.32 19.74 -31.25
C SER A 174 -7.07 18.49 -30.39
N GLY A 175 -6.47 18.63 -29.21
CA GLY A 175 -6.23 17.49 -28.33
C GLY A 175 -4.97 16.68 -28.62
N LYS A 176 -3.97 17.23 -29.34
CA LYS A 176 -2.69 16.56 -29.64
C LYS A 176 -1.98 16.06 -28.38
N GLU A 177 -1.97 16.86 -27.33
CA GLU A 177 -1.38 16.48 -26.05
C GLU A 177 -2.08 15.28 -25.42
N LEU A 178 -3.41 15.23 -25.51
CA LEU A 178 -4.21 14.11 -25.04
C LEU A 178 -3.82 12.79 -25.74
N ILE A 179 -3.64 12.85 -27.06
CA ILE A 179 -3.22 11.71 -27.87
C ILE A 179 -1.80 11.27 -27.49
N ALA A 180 -0.85 12.22 -27.36
CA ALA A 180 0.52 11.94 -26.97
C ALA A 180 0.60 11.22 -25.61
N ARG A 181 -0.11 11.74 -24.61
CA ARG A 181 -0.20 11.13 -23.27
C ARG A 181 -0.82 9.74 -23.29
N LYS A 182 -1.86 9.52 -24.12
CA LYS A 182 -2.46 8.18 -24.27
C LYS A 182 -1.49 7.17 -24.90
N ILE A 183 -0.75 7.55 -25.93
CA ILE A 183 0.27 6.71 -26.55
C ILE A 183 1.35 6.36 -25.52
N HIS A 184 1.88 7.36 -24.82
CA HIS A 184 2.91 7.15 -23.80
C HIS A 184 2.44 6.19 -22.70
N LYS A 185 1.22 6.36 -22.20
CA LYS A 185 0.67 5.52 -21.13
C LYS A 185 0.43 4.07 -21.55
N LYS A 186 0.02 3.84 -22.82
CA LYS A 186 -0.18 2.49 -23.35
C LYS A 186 1.13 1.83 -23.79
N SER A 187 2.19 2.61 -23.98
CA SER A 187 3.50 2.09 -24.30
C SER A 187 4.16 1.43 -23.07
N LYS A 188 5.06 0.50 -23.29
CA LYS A 188 5.84 -0.17 -22.24
C LYS A 188 7.04 0.67 -21.72
N ARG A 189 7.12 1.93 -22.13
CA ARG A 189 8.20 2.87 -21.78
C ARG A 189 7.87 3.71 -20.58
#